data_54810564d72fcfd42d93da541ef1a0db
#
_entry.id   54810564d72fcfd42d93da541ef1a0db
#
_cell.length_a   1.000
_cell.length_b   1.000
_cell.length_c   1.000
_cell.angle_alpha   90.00
_cell.angle_beta   90.00
_cell.angle_gamma   90.00
#
_symmetry.space_group_name_H-M   'P 1'
#
loop_
_entity.id
_entity.type
_entity.pdbx_description
1 polymer ?
#
loop_
_entity_poly.entity_id
_entity_poly.type
_entity_poly.pdbx_seq_one_letter_code
_entity_poly.pdbx_strand_id
1 'polypeptide(L)'
;MLGYYIVKLFSKLMCVSPKWLLNLFAQILGSIACLATPKWRMEMAKANIMECLGVDEHRATVIAEDSMRRFGRMVVEVLRFPVLNANTINDVVKVEGLEYLEAAYQENKGVIMATGHYGN
;
A
#
# COMPACT_ATOMS: atom_id res chain seq x y z
N MET A 1 -8.04 -19.94 13.52
CA MET A 1 -6.72 -20.64 13.44
C MET A 1 -6.30 -20.94 12.00
N LEU A 2 -7.13 -21.58 11.15
CA LEU A 2 -6.78 -21.93 9.76
C LEU A 2 -6.35 -20.70 8.92
N GLY A 3 -7.09 -19.59 8.97
CA GLY A 3 -6.78 -18.37 8.22
C GLY A 3 -5.39 -17.79 8.53
N TYR A 4 -4.97 -17.84 9.79
CA TYR A 4 -3.62 -17.41 10.19
C TYR A 4 -2.53 -18.22 9.47
N TYR A 5 -2.66 -19.54 9.44
CA TYR A 5 -1.67 -20.40 8.79
C TYR A 5 -1.64 -20.21 7.27
N ILE A 6 -2.81 -19.96 6.66
CA ILE A 6 -2.91 -19.65 5.23
C ILE A 6 -2.15 -18.35 4.94
N VAL A 7 -2.44 -17.26 5.65
CA VAL A 7 -1.77 -15.97 5.45
C VAL A 7 -0.26 -16.09 5.69
N LYS A 8 0.15 -16.81 6.75
CA LYS A 8 1.56 -17.04 7.05
C LYS A 8 2.28 -17.83 5.96
N LEU A 9 1.63 -18.83 5.38
CA LEU A 9 2.16 -19.59 4.25
C LEU A 9 2.33 -18.70 3.01
N PHE A 10 1.30 -17.92 2.67
CA PHE A 10 1.36 -16.96 1.57
C PHE A 10 2.46 -15.92 1.77
N SER A 11 2.58 -15.36 2.97
CA SER A 11 3.66 -14.43 3.32
C SER A 11 5.04 -15.05 3.08
N LYS A 12 5.28 -16.28 3.55
CA LYS A 12 6.54 -16.99 3.31
C LYS A 12 6.83 -17.18 1.82
N LEU A 13 5.81 -17.57 1.04
CA LEU A 13 5.95 -17.72 -0.41
C LEU A 13 6.30 -16.39 -1.08
N MET A 14 5.63 -15.29 -0.70
CA MET A 14 5.95 -13.96 -1.24
C MET A 14 7.35 -13.49 -0.86
N CYS A 15 7.86 -13.85 0.34
CA CYS A 15 9.21 -13.48 0.77
C CYS A 15 10.31 -14.11 -0.08
N VAL A 16 10.11 -15.33 -0.60
CA VAL A 16 11.11 -16.07 -1.41
C VAL A 16 10.86 -15.94 -2.93
N SER A 17 9.75 -15.35 -3.32
CA SER A 17 9.37 -15.26 -4.72
C SER A 17 10.21 -14.24 -5.49
N PRO A 18 10.58 -14.51 -6.76
CA PRO A 18 11.27 -13.55 -7.61
C PRO A 18 10.35 -12.38 -8.00
N LYS A 19 10.95 -11.23 -8.34
CA LYS A 19 10.21 -9.97 -8.63
C LYS A 19 9.13 -10.13 -9.71
N TRP A 20 9.39 -10.91 -10.77
CA TRP A 20 8.41 -11.11 -11.84
C TRP A 20 7.14 -11.81 -11.34
N LEU A 21 7.29 -12.81 -10.45
CA LEU A 21 6.16 -13.53 -9.87
C LEU A 21 5.36 -12.64 -8.91
N LEU A 22 6.04 -11.82 -8.10
CA LEU A 22 5.39 -10.84 -7.24
C LEU A 22 4.56 -9.83 -8.05
N ASN A 23 5.11 -9.34 -9.18
CA ASN A 23 4.38 -8.45 -10.07
C ASN A 23 3.14 -9.12 -10.68
N LEU A 24 3.25 -10.38 -11.09
CA LEU A 24 2.12 -11.15 -11.59
C LEU A 24 1.02 -11.29 -10.54
N PHE A 25 1.37 -11.67 -9.31
CA PHE A 25 0.41 -11.74 -8.19
C PHE A 25 -0.23 -10.39 -7.89
N ALA A 26 0.55 -9.31 -7.87
CA ALA A 26 0.04 -7.97 -7.66
C ALA A 26 -0.99 -7.57 -8.73
N GLN A 27 -0.72 -7.87 -10.00
CA GLN A 27 -1.64 -7.60 -11.10
C GLN A 27 -2.93 -8.41 -10.99
N ILE A 28 -2.83 -9.70 -10.66
CA ILE A 28 -4.00 -10.57 -10.47
C ILE A 28 -4.86 -10.05 -9.31
N LEU A 29 -4.26 -9.76 -8.15
CA LEU A 29 -4.97 -9.24 -7.00
C LEU A 29 -5.62 -7.87 -7.28
N GLY A 30 -4.90 -6.99 -7.97
CA GLY A 30 -5.45 -5.69 -8.38
C GLY A 30 -6.62 -5.81 -9.34
N SER A 31 -6.54 -6.74 -10.30
CA SER A 31 -7.63 -7.01 -11.24
C SER A 31 -8.85 -7.60 -10.51
N ILE A 32 -8.64 -8.53 -9.60
CA ILE A 32 -9.70 -9.08 -8.76
C ILE A 32 -10.35 -7.98 -7.91
N ALA A 33 -9.55 -7.11 -7.28
CA ALA A 33 -10.05 -5.99 -6.48
C ALA A 33 -10.92 -5.05 -7.33
N CYS A 34 -10.48 -4.73 -8.54
CA CYS A 34 -11.24 -3.90 -9.46
C CYS A 34 -12.59 -4.55 -9.85
N LEU A 35 -12.57 -5.83 -10.21
CA LEU A 35 -13.78 -6.58 -10.60
C LEU A 35 -14.75 -6.83 -9.42
N ALA A 36 -14.21 -7.05 -8.23
CA ALA A 36 -14.98 -7.29 -7.01
C ALA A 36 -15.54 -6.01 -6.37
N THR A 37 -15.04 -4.83 -6.78
CA THR A 37 -15.52 -3.55 -6.25
C THR A 37 -16.95 -3.29 -6.73
N PRO A 38 -17.92 -3.10 -5.82
CA PRO A 38 -19.29 -2.80 -6.19
C PRO A 38 -19.38 -1.51 -7.01
N LYS A 39 -20.25 -1.49 -8.02
CA LYS A 39 -20.42 -0.33 -8.92
C LYS A 39 -20.66 0.97 -8.17
N TRP A 40 -21.48 0.96 -7.13
CA TRP A 40 -21.78 2.15 -6.34
C TRP A 40 -20.54 2.75 -5.65
N ARG A 41 -19.59 1.90 -5.23
CA ARG A 41 -18.31 2.37 -4.65
C ARG A 41 -17.41 3.00 -5.71
N MET A 42 -17.40 2.43 -6.89
CA MET A 42 -16.63 2.99 -8.01
C MET A 42 -17.20 4.35 -8.43
N GLU A 43 -18.55 4.47 -8.54
CA GLU A 43 -19.19 5.74 -8.85
C GLU A 43 -18.94 6.80 -7.77
N MET A 44 -19.01 6.43 -6.50
CA MET A 44 -18.68 7.35 -5.41
C MET A 44 -17.22 7.80 -5.46
N ALA A 45 -16.28 6.88 -5.75
CA ALA A 45 -14.87 7.24 -5.90
C ALA A 45 -14.65 8.20 -7.07
N LYS A 46 -15.28 7.95 -8.22
CA LYS A 46 -15.23 8.86 -9.39
C LYS A 46 -15.78 10.25 -9.06
N ALA A 47 -16.95 10.32 -8.42
CA ALA A 47 -17.54 11.59 -8.03
C ALA A 47 -16.61 12.41 -7.12
N ASN A 48 -16.02 11.76 -6.10
CA ASN A 48 -15.06 12.42 -5.21
C ASN A 48 -13.79 12.88 -5.95
N ILE A 49 -13.29 12.09 -6.89
CA ILE A 49 -12.11 12.45 -7.70
C ILE A 49 -12.44 13.66 -8.59
N MET A 50 -13.58 13.67 -9.24
CA MET A 50 -14.02 14.79 -10.07
C MET A 50 -14.14 16.07 -9.25
N GLU A 51 -14.78 16.00 -8.09
CA GLU A 51 -14.97 17.14 -7.19
C GLU A 51 -13.64 17.68 -6.64
N CYS A 52 -12.77 16.79 -6.14
CA CYS A 52 -11.52 17.20 -5.49
C CYS A 52 -10.41 17.64 -6.45
N LEU A 53 -10.36 17.04 -7.65
CA LEU A 53 -9.28 17.29 -8.62
C LEU A 53 -9.75 18.16 -9.82
N GLY A 54 -11.03 18.44 -9.96
CA GLY A 54 -11.56 19.21 -11.08
C GLY A 54 -11.36 18.54 -12.44
N VAL A 55 -11.33 17.20 -12.49
CA VAL A 55 -11.14 16.42 -13.70
C VAL A 55 -12.45 15.90 -14.26
N ASP A 56 -12.46 15.54 -15.56
CA ASP A 56 -13.61 14.93 -16.20
C ASP A 56 -13.84 13.47 -15.76
N GLU A 57 -14.98 12.91 -16.12
CA GLU A 57 -15.39 11.55 -15.76
C GLU A 57 -14.42 10.49 -16.31
N HIS A 58 -13.92 10.68 -17.52
CA HIS A 58 -12.97 9.75 -18.12
C HIS A 58 -11.68 9.69 -17.30
N ARG A 59 -11.12 10.83 -16.94
CA ARG A 59 -9.91 10.91 -16.13
C ARG A 59 -10.13 10.38 -14.71
N ALA A 60 -11.28 10.69 -14.11
CA ALA A 60 -11.66 10.16 -12.80
C ALA A 60 -11.76 8.63 -12.81
N THR A 61 -12.33 8.05 -13.86
CA THR A 61 -12.42 6.60 -14.05
C THR A 61 -11.03 5.96 -14.11
N VAL A 62 -10.13 6.50 -14.91
CA VAL A 62 -8.74 6.01 -15.02
C VAL A 62 -8.03 6.05 -13.66
N ILE A 63 -8.17 7.15 -12.93
CA ILE A 63 -7.54 7.29 -11.59
C ILE A 63 -8.11 6.26 -10.62
N ALA A 64 -9.43 6.07 -10.60
CA ALA A 64 -10.09 5.12 -9.71
C ALA A 64 -9.66 3.67 -10.00
N GLU A 65 -9.63 3.27 -11.27
CA GLU A 65 -9.19 1.94 -11.68
C GLU A 65 -7.70 1.71 -11.37
N ASP A 66 -6.84 2.67 -11.66
CA ASP A 66 -5.41 2.58 -11.35
C ASP A 66 -5.16 2.46 -9.85
N SER A 67 -5.93 3.18 -9.03
CA SER A 67 -5.88 3.05 -7.57
C SER A 67 -6.21 1.63 -7.13
N MET A 68 -7.29 1.04 -7.66
CA MET A 68 -7.67 -0.34 -7.35
C MET A 68 -6.59 -1.36 -7.80
N ARG A 69 -6.00 -1.17 -8.97
CA ARG A 69 -4.91 -2.04 -9.45
C ARG A 69 -3.67 -1.96 -8.57
N ARG A 70 -3.34 -0.74 -8.08
CA ARG A 70 -2.21 -0.54 -7.15
C ARG A 70 -2.42 -1.19 -5.79
N PHE A 71 -3.69 -1.35 -5.36
CA PHE A 71 -4.03 -2.07 -4.14
C PHE A 71 -3.46 -3.50 -4.13
N GLY A 72 -3.46 -4.20 -5.26
CA GLY A 72 -2.83 -5.52 -5.37
C GLY A 72 -1.33 -5.50 -5.04
N ARG A 73 -0.62 -4.46 -5.46
CA ARG A 73 0.81 -4.28 -5.12
C ARG A 73 0.99 -4.06 -3.62
N MET A 74 0.19 -3.20 -3.02
CA MET A 74 0.21 -2.94 -1.57
C MET A 74 0.04 -4.24 -0.78
N VAL A 75 -0.92 -5.09 -1.16
CA VAL A 75 -1.13 -6.38 -0.48
C VAL A 75 0.11 -7.29 -0.56
N VAL A 76 0.75 -7.36 -1.74
CA VAL A 76 1.99 -8.14 -1.91
C VAL A 76 3.12 -7.58 -1.04
N GLU A 77 3.27 -6.26 -0.96
CA GLU A 77 4.29 -5.61 -0.14
C GLU A 77 4.06 -5.87 1.34
N VAL A 78 2.83 -5.77 1.83
CA VAL A 78 2.47 -6.11 3.22
C VAL A 78 2.76 -7.58 3.54
N LEU A 79 2.46 -8.50 2.63
CA LEU A 79 2.80 -9.92 2.82
C LEU A 79 4.30 -10.17 2.90
N ARG A 80 5.12 -9.26 2.39
CA ARG A 80 6.59 -9.31 2.42
C ARG A 80 7.22 -8.57 3.60
N PHE A 81 6.47 -7.96 4.48
CA PHE A 81 7.03 -7.31 5.68
C PHE A 81 8.05 -8.15 6.47
N PRO A 82 7.93 -9.50 6.59
CA PRO A 82 8.96 -10.28 7.27
C PRO A 82 10.37 -10.23 6.65
N VAL A 83 10.52 -9.76 5.42
CA VAL A 83 11.84 -9.53 4.78
C VAL A 83 12.48 -8.23 5.28
N LEU A 84 11.69 -7.28 5.79
CA LEU A 84 12.18 -6.00 6.27
C LEU A 84 12.82 -6.17 7.66
N ASN A 85 14.04 -5.70 7.76
CA ASN A 85 14.80 -5.67 9.00
C ASN A 85 15.75 -4.46 8.98
N ALA A 86 16.51 -4.24 10.05
CA ALA A 86 17.40 -3.09 10.16
C ALA A 86 18.41 -2.96 9.00
N ASN A 87 18.78 -4.06 8.35
CA ASN A 87 19.76 -4.05 7.25
C ASN A 87 19.10 -3.80 5.88
N THR A 88 17.81 -4.14 5.73
CA THR A 88 17.09 -4.09 4.44
C THR A 88 16.09 -2.95 4.35
N ILE A 89 15.75 -2.31 5.47
CA ILE A 89 14.74 -1.25 5.48
C ILE A 89 15.16 -0.04 4.65
N ASN A 90 16.44 0.30 4.67
CA ASN A 90 16.99 1.45 3.94
C ASN A 90 16.98 1.26 2.40
N ASP A 91 16.85 0.02 1.92
CA ASP A 91 16.71 -0.27 0.49
C ASP A 91 15.28 0.03 -0.02
N VAL A 92 14.33 0.17 0.90
CA VAL A 92 12.89 0.28 0.59
C VAL A 92 12.32 1.62 1.05
N VAL A 93 12.83 2.16 2.15
CA VAL A 93 12.35 3.40 2.77
C VAL A 93 13.48 4.42 2.83
N LYS A 94 13.26 5.59 2.24
CA LYS A 94 14.12 6.75 2.43
C LYS A 94 13.50 7.65 3.49
N VAL A 95 14.20 7.86 4.57
CA VAL A 95 13.78 8.76 5.64
C VAL A 95 14.49 10.11 5.46
N GLU A 96 13.73 11.18 5.44
CA GLU A 96 14.26 12.56 5.44
C GLU A 96 13.78 13.25 6.71
N GLY A 97 14.66 14.01 7.36
CA GLY A 97 14.33 14.74 8.60
C GLY A 97 14.37 13.88 9.87
N LEU A 98 15.09 12.75 9.85
CA LEU A 98 15.25 11.88 11.03
C LEU A 98 15.86 12.63 12.21
N GLU A 99 16.74 13.60 11.94
CA GLU A 99 17.38 14.47 12.93
C GLU A 99 16.38 15.24 13.81
N TYR A 100 15.22 15.62 13.27
CA TYR A 100 14.17 16.28 14.06
C TYR A 100 13.52 15.33 15.05
N LEU A 101 13.30 14.08 14.65
CA LEU A 101 12.75 13.05 15.52
C LEU A 101 13.73 12.68 16.62
N GLU A 102 15.03 12.54 16.28
CA GLU A 102 16.07 12.25 17.26
C GLU A 102 16.22 13.36 18.29
N ALA A 103 16.23 14.63 17.84
CA ALA A 103 16.27 15.78 18.74
C ALA A 103 15.07 15.81 19.69
N ALA A 104 13.86 15.60 19.18
CA ALA A 104 12.66 15.57 20.00
C ALA A 104 12.66 14.39 20.99
N TYR A 105 13.19 13.22 20.59
CA TYR A 105 13.30 12.05 21.45
C TYR A 105 14.28 12.28 22.62
N GLN A 106 15.39 12.99 22.37
CA GLN A 106 16.40 13.31 23.39
C GLN A 106 15.87 14.24 24.50
N GLU A 107 14.80 14.99 24.28
CA GLU A 107 14.17 15.82 25.29
C GLU A 107 13.51 15.02 26.43
N ASN A 108 13.35 13.70 26.29
CA ASN A 108 12.74 12.79 27.28
C ASN A 108 11.31 13.19 27.73
N LYS A 109 10.59 13.94 26.89
CA LYS A 109 9.20 14.38 27.15
C LYS A 109 8.16 13.53 26.44
N GLY A 110 8.60 12.54 25.66
CA GLY A 110 7.79 11.78 24.71
C GLY A 110 7.61 12.53 23.39
N VAL A 111 7.33 11.77 22.32
CA VAL A 111 7.13 12.32 20.96
C VAL A 111 5.81 11.82 20.41
N ILE A 112 5.00 12.72 19.87
CA ILE A 112 3.78 12.41 19.14
C ILE A 112 4.09 12.63 17.65
N MET A 113 4.05 11.56 16.87
CA MET A 113 4.16 11.65 15.42
C MET A 113 2.77 11.74 14.80
N ALA A 114 2.48 12.86 14.11
CA ALA A 114 1.29 12.99 13.29
C ALA A 114 1.64 12.55 11.86
N THR A 115 0.87 11.60 11.34
CA THR A 115 1.07 11.08 9.98
C THR A 115 -0.26 10.97 9.25
N GLY A 116 -0.20 10.93 7.92
CA GLY A 116 -1.34 10.68 7.08
C GLY A 116 -1.07 9.49 6.14
N HIS A 117 -2.11 8.72 5.83
CA HIS A 117 -2.01 7.72 4.78
C HIS A 117 -2.01 8.40 3.41
N TYR A 118 -0.86 8.34 2.73
CA TYR A 118 -0.71 8.81 1.36
C TYR A 118 0.05 7.74 0.55
N GLY A 119 -0.72 6.93 -0.16
CA GLY A 119 -0.19 5.77 -0.87
C GLY A 119 -0.04 4.56 0.04
N ASN A 120 1.10 3.92 -0.04
CA ASN A 120 1.41 2.69 0.69
C ASN A 120 2.22 2.99 1.95
#